data_c92d5f4869285b7bb7cf3a0ff817b75d
#
_entry.id   c92d5f4869285b7bb7cf3a0ff817b75d
#
_cell.length_a   1.000
_cell.length_b   1.000
_cell.length_c   1.000
_cell.angle_alpha   90.00
_cell.angle_beta   90.00
_cell.angle_gamma   90.00
#
_symmetry.space_group_name_H-M   'P 1'
#
loop_
_entity.id
_entity.type
_entity.pdbx_description
1 polymer ?
#
loop_
_entity_poly.entity_id
_entity_poly.type
_entity_poly.pdbx_seq_one_letter_code
_entity_poly.pdbx_strand_id
1 'polypeptide(L)'
;MIVTTEKIEYGKEIIEFELLQENRKTLSIEVLPTTKIKVKAPESKNKQDIIKKVQNKAKWITKQKQYFIENYKESFEKKYVSGECFRYLGKQYRLKVIKSDIDSVKLKNGYLIVEYNLKTPAKLINKWYKDKSLYIFNRQLDKCYQKFARYNFEKPALKIRKLKKRWGSYGQEKNIITLNSDAIKSCKICIDYILTHELCHCVHFKHNKEFYELLEQIFKNWQNAKKKLESLSL
;
A
#
# COMPACT_ATOMS: atom_id res chain seq x y z
N MET A 1 19.29 -8.93 -21.44
CA MET A 1 17.90 -8.86 -20.92
C MET A 1 16.97 -8.90 -22.12
N ILE A 2 16.28 -10.02 -22.33
CA ILE A 2 15.38 -10.22 -23.47
C ILE A 2 13.95 -9.97 -22.95
N VAL A 3 13.26 -9.03 -23.57
CA VAL A 3 11.84 -8.74 -23.28
C VAL A 3 11.03 -9.22 -24.47
N THR A 4 10.12 -10.17 -24.25
CA THR A 4 9.20 -10.66 -25.29
C THR A 4 7.75 -10.48 -24.82
N THR A 5 6.84 -10.31 -25.76
CA THR A 5 5.41 -10.30 -25.49
C THR A 5 4.83 -11.66 -25.82
N GLU A 6 4.16 -12.27 -24.86
CA GLU A 6 3.58 -13.61 -24.96
C GLU A 6 2.08 -13.58 -24.68
N LYS A 7 1.38 -14.60 -25.17
CA LYS A 7 -0.09 -14.72 -25.03
C LYS A 7 -0.46 -16.12 -24.54
N ILE A 8 -1.46 -16.20 -23.70
CA ILE A 8 -2.13 -17.45 -23.33
C ILE A 8 -3.64 -17.30 -23.49
N GLU A 9 -4.30 -18.40 -23.79
CA GLU A 9 -5.77 -18.47 -23.82
C GLU A 9 -6.29 -18.94 -22.45
N TYR A 10 -7.33 -18.28 -21.95
CA TYR A 10 -8.05 -18.68 -20.75
C TYR A 10 -9.56 -18.49 -20.94
N GLY A 11 -10.28 -19.56 -21.22
CA GLY A 11 -11.68 -19.49 -21.62
C GLY A 11 -11.85 -18.75 -22.95
N LYS A 12 -12.61 -17.66 -22.94
CA LYS A 12 -12.80 -16.78 -24.10
C LYS A 12 -11.84 -15.57 -24.12
N GLU A 13 -10.97 -15.44 -23.13
CA GLU A 13 -10.05 -14.32 -22.99
C GLU A 13 -8.64 -14.68 -23.45
N ILE A 14 -7.98 -13.73 -24.10
CA ILE A 14 -6.55 -13.78 -24.39
C ILE A 14 -5.83 -12.94 -23.32
N ILE A 15 -4.93 -13.56 -22.58
CA ILE A 15 -4.09 -12.92 -21.58
C ILE A 15 -2.72 -12.68 -22.21
N GLU A 16 -2.43 -11.41 -22.49
CA GLU A 16 -1.15 -10.96 -23.01
C GLU A 16 -0.25 -10.49 -21.87
N PHE A 17 1.06 -10.84 -21.90
CA PHE A 17 2.01 -10.46 -20.86
C PHE A 17 3.42 -10.20 -21.41
N GLU A 18 4.12 -9.27 -20.76
CA GLU A 18 5.55 -9.02 -21.00
C GLU A 18 6.37 -10.06 -20.23
N LEU A 19 7.16 -10.85 -20.93
CA LEU A 19 8.09 -11.81 -20.35
C LEU A 19 9.50 -11.22 -20.31
N LEU A 20 10.05 -11.09 -19.09
CA LEU A 20 11.45 -10.74 -18.86
C LEU A 20 12.19 -11.97 -18.33
N GLN A 21 13.22 -12.38 -19.04
CA GLN A 21 14.17 -13.37 -18.53
C GLN A 21 15.42 -12.66 -18.03
N GLU A 22 15.76 -12.93 -16.77
CA GLU A 22 16.86 -12.27 -16.05
C GLU A 22 17.54 -13.24 -15.10
N ASN A 23 18.75 -12.92 -14.65
CA ASN A 23 19.47 -13.75 -13.67
C ASN A 23 18.75 -13.72 -12.31
N ARG A 24 17.86 -14.71 -12.10
CA ARG A 24 17.06 -14.89 -10.87
C ARG A 24 16.74 -16.35 -10.61
N LYS A 25 16.41 -16.68 -9.38
CA LYS A 25 16.11 -18.07 -8.97
C LYS A 25 14.63 -18.44 -9.09
N THR A 26 13.72 -17.49 -9.10
CA THR A 26 12.26 -17.74 -9.01
C THR A 26 11.48 -17.00 -10.09
N LEU A 27 10.35 -17.58 -10.52
CA LEU A 27 9.38 -16.92 -11.40
C LEU A 27 8.44 -16.04 -10.58
N SER A 28 8.17 -14.82 -11.04
CA SER A 28 7.12 -13.95 -10.49
C SER A 28 6.18 -13.47 -11.58
N ILE A 29 4.89 -13.41 -11.25
CA ILE A 29 3.84 -12.84 -12.09
C ILE A 29 3.32 -11.60 -11.36
N GLU A 30 3.30 -10.47 -12.05
CA GLU A 30 2.85 -9.18 -11.52
C GLU A 30 1.76 -8.63 -12.46
N VAL A 31 0.58 -8.38 -11.92
CA VAL A 31 -0.47 -7.63 -12.61
C VAL A 31 -0.37 -6.19 -12.15
N LEU A 32 -0.15 -5.28 -13.08
CA LEU A 32 -0.03 -3.85 -12.78
C LEU A 32 -1.43 -3.20 -12.69
N PRO A 33 -1.55 -2.08 -12.00
CA PRO A 33 -2.80 -1.31 -11.95
C PRO A 33 -3.31 -0.87 -13.33
N THR A 34 -2.41 -0.71 -14.30
CA THR A 34 -2.72 -0.46 -15.72
C THR A 34 -3.25 -1.69 -16.44
N THR A 35 -3.54 -2.79 -15.72
CA THR A 35 -3.91 -4.11 -16.24
C THR A 35 -2.85 -4.83 -17.08
N LYS A 36 -1.68 -4.22 -17.29
CA LYS A 36 -0.54 -4.89 -17.92
C LYS A 36 0.03 -5.96 -17.02
N ILE A 37 0.46 -7.07 -17.61
CA ILE A 37 0.99 -8.22 -16.90
C ILE A 37 2.48 -8.33 -17.19
N LYS A 38 3.29 -8.42 -16.14
CA LYS A 38 4.74 -8.67 -16.23
C LYS A 38 5.09 -10.00 -15.60
N VAL A 39 5.78 -10.82 -16.36
CA VAL A 39 6.30 -12.11 -15.90
C VAL A 39 7.82 -12.01 -15.90
N LYS A 40 8.44 -12.20 -14.75
CA LYS A 40 9.88 -12.27 -14.60
C LYS A 40 10.27 -13.71 -14.31
N ALA A 41 11.17 -14.27 -15.10
CA ALA A 41 11.59 -15.67 -15.01
C ALA A 41 13.11 -15.82 -15.05
N PRO A 42 13.67 -16.91 -14.49
CA PRO A 42 15.08 -17.27 -14.69
C PRO A 42 15.41 -17.48 -16.16
N GLU A 43 16.59 -17.03 -16.59
CA GLU A 43 17.10 -17.29 -17.96
C GLU A 43 17.19 -18.77 -18.28
N SER A 44 17.49 -19.61 -17.28
CA SER A 44 17.60 -21.06 -17.42
C SER A 44 16.27 -21.80 -17.63
N LYS A 45 15.12 -21.13 -17.51
CA LYS A 45 13.80 -21.76 -17.67
C LYS A 45 13.32 -21.75 -19.10
N ASN A 46 12.86 -22.95 -19.54
CA ASN A 46 12.21 -23.09 -20.84
C ASN A 46 10.92 -22.22 -20.90
N LYS A 47 10.74 -21.60 -22.05
CA LYS A 47 9.57 -20.73 -22.34
C LYS A 47 8.23 -21.46 -22.14
N GLN A 48 8.13 -22.72 -22.55
CA GLN A 48 6.93 -23.55 -22.39
C GLN A 48 6.56 -23.77 -20.92
N ASP A 49 7.54 -23.97 -20.03
CA ASP A 49 7.31 -24.11 -18.59
C ASP A 49 6.84 -22.82 -17.95
N ILE A 50 7.35 -21.68 -18.45
CA ILE A 50 6.90 -20.36 -18.02
C ILE A 50 5.44 -20.15 -18.41
N ILE A 51 5.08 -20.42 -19.66
CA ILE A 51 3.70 -20.31 -20.18
C ILE A 51 2.75 -21.19 -19.36
N LYS A 52 3.11 -22.45 -19.12
CA LYS A 52 2.30 -23.39 -18.31
C LYS A 52 2.07 -22.87 -16.89
N LYS A 53 3.07 -22.24 -16.26
CA LYS A 53 2.93 -21.61 -14.94
C LYS A 53 2.01 -20.39 -14.97
N VAL A 54 2.06 -19.59 -16.04
CA VAL A 54 1.16 -18.45 -16.22
C VAL A 54 -0.26 -18.93 -16.43
N GLN A 55 -0.48 -19.98 -17.23
CA GLN A 55 -1.78 -20.64 -17.43
C GLN A 55 -2.39 -21.12 -16.11
N ASN A 56 -1.60 -21.79 -15.26
CA ASN A 56 -2.05 -22.23 -13.93
C ASN A 56 -2.47 -21.06 -13.00
N LYS A 57 -2.01 -19.86 -13.28
CA LYS A 57 -2.36 -18.63 -12.55
C LYS A 57 -3.37 -17.76 -13.29
N ALA A 58 -3.88 -18.18 -14.44
CA ALA A 58 -4.78 -17.38 -15.27
C ALA A 58 -6.02 -16.87 -14.49
N LYS A 59 -6.69 -17.73 -13.72
CA LYS A 59 -7.81 -17.35 -12.86
C LYS A 59 -7.46 -16.22 -11.89
N TRP A 60 -6.30 -16.29 -11.25
CA TRP A 60 -5.82 -15.24 -10.35
C TRP A 60 -5.49 -13.96 -11.12
N ILE A 61 -4.87 -14.08 -12.29
CA ILE A 61 -4.53 -12.94 -13.16
C ILE A 61 -5.80 -12.19 -13.59
N THR A 62 -6.82 -12.90 -14.08
CA THR A 62 -8.10 -12.31 -14.48
C THR A 62 -8.80 -11.63 -13.30
N LYS A 63 -8.80 -12.27 -12.11
CA LYS A 63 -9.35 -11.67 -10.90
C LYS A 63 -8.61 -10.39 -10.51
N GLN A 64 -7.28 -10.35 -10.63
CA GLN A 64 -6.49 -9.14 -10.34
C GLN A 64 -6.71 -8.03 -11.39
N LYS A 65 -6.80 -8.39 -12.68
CA LYS A 65 -7.17 -7.42 -13.73
C LYS A 65 -8.52 -6.78 -13.43
N GLN A 66 -9.55 -7.61 -13.16
CA GLN A 66 -10.89 -7.12 -12.85
C GLN A 66 -10.89 -6.22 -11.61
N TYR A 67 -10.16 -6.62 -10.56
CA TYR A 67 -9.98 -5.80 -9.37
C TYR A 67 -9.41 -4.43 -9.69
N PHE A 68 -8.39 -4.36 -10.56
CA PHE A 68 -7.81 -3.09 -10.97
C PHE A 68 -8.76 -2.28 -11.85
N ILE A 69 -9.49 -2.90 -12.76
CA ILE A 69 -10.51 -2.22 -13.59
C ILE A 69 -11.58 -1.56 -12.71
N GLU A 70 -12.07 -2.26 -11.70
CA GLU A 70 -13.13 -1.78 -10.82
C GLU A 70 -12.66 -0.74 -9.80
N ASN A 71 -11.43 -0.87 -9.31
CA ASN A 71 -10.94 -0.11 -8.17
C ASN A 71 -9.82 0.88 -8.51
N TYR A 72 -9.15 0.71 -9.65
CA TYR A 72 -8.06 1.57 -10.06
C TYR A 72 -8.55 2.65 -11.02
N LYS A 73 -8.97 3.77 -10.47
CA LYS A 73 -9.01 5.01 -11.25
C LYS A 73 -7.56 5.41 -11.48
N GLU A 74 -7.14 5.51 -12.74
CA GLU A 74 -5.79 5.97 -13.10
C GLU A 74 -5.31 7.04 -12.15
N SER A 75 -4.20 6.78 -11.49
CA SER A 75 -3.52 7.82 -10.73
C SER A 75 -2.89 8.76 -11.75
N PHE A 76 -3.66 9.69 -12.27
CA PHE A 76 -3.10 10.81 -13.01
C PHE A 76 -1.98 11.40 -12.17
N GLU A 77 -0.84 11.58 -12.81
CA GLU A 77 0.31 12.22 -12.17
C GLU A 77 -0.14 13.55 -11.57
N LYS A 78 0.01 13.73 -10.27
CA LYS A 78 -0.47 14.92 -9.57
C LYS A 78 0.25 16.15 -10.09
N LYS A 79 -0.49 17.08 -10.66
CA LYS A 79 0.03 18.38 -11.13
C LYS A 79 0.14 19.41 -10.00
N TYR A 80 -0.49 19.12 -8.85
CA TYR A 80 -0.54 19.99 -7.67
C TYR A 80 -1.16 21.36 -7.95
N VAL A 81 -2.22 21.37 -8.75
CA VAL A 81 -2.98 22.58 -9.12
C VAL A 81 -4.32 22.62 -8.40
N SER A 82 -4.88 23.83 -8.26
CA SER A 82 -6.20 24.01 -7.64
C SER A 82 -7.28 23.19 -8.33
N GLY A 83 -8.16 22.57 -7.55
CA GLY A 83 -9.23 21.67 -8.03
C GLY A 83 -8.89 20.18 -7.89
N GLU A 84 -7.63 19.78 -7.81
CA GLU A 84 -7.26 18.39 -7.57
C GLU A 84 -7.70 17.91 -6.19
N CYS A 85 -7.96 16.60 -6.09
CA CYS A 85 -8.40 15.96 -4.85
C CYS A 85 -7.27 15.23 -4.15
N PHE A 86 -7.15 15.46 -2.85
CA PHE A 86 -6.18 14.81 -1.96
C PHE A 86 -6.90 14.09 -0.82
N ARG A 87 -6.46 12.87 -0.50
CA ARG A 87 -7.03 12.08 0.60
C ARG A 87 -6.20 12.27 1.87
N TYR A 88 -6.89 12.43 3.00
CA TYR A 88 -6.26 12.44 4.32
C TYR A 88 -7.21 11.84 5.36
N LEU A 89 -6.75 10.84 6.10
CA LEU A 89 -7.52 10.10 7.10
C LEU A 89 -8.90 9.63 6.60
N GLY A 90 -8.93 9.09 5.37
CA GLY A 90 -10.14 8.55 4.73
C GLY A 90 -11.07 9.59 4.12
N LYS A 91 -10.84 10.88 4.34
CA LYS A 91 -11.62 11.98 3.74
C LYS A 91 -10.90 12.54 2.51
N GLN A 92 -11.70 13.07 1.58
CA GLN A 92 -11.21 13.72 0.38
C GLN A 92 -11.29 15.24 0.56
N TYR A 93 -10.23 15.94 0.17
CA TYR A 93 -10.10 17.39 0.26
C TYR A 93 -9.75 17.94 -1.12
N ARG A 94 -10.38 19.04 -1.50
CA ARG A 94 -10.07 19.73 -2.74
C ARG A 94 -8.88 20.67 -2.54
N LEU A 95 -7.89 20.60 -3.40
CA LEU A 95 -6.71 21.45 -3.32
C LEU A 95 -7.07 22.90 -3.71
N LYS A 96 -6.58 23.86 -2.93
CA LYS A 96 -6.57 25.29 -3.24
C LYS A 96 -5.15 25.79 -3.10
N VAL A 97 -4.56 26.22 -4.21
CA VAL A 97 -3.17 26.74 -4.28
C VAL A 97 -3.25 28.26 -4.38
N ILE A 98 -2.53 28.95 -3.51
CA ILE A 98 -2.51 30.41 -3.41
C ILE A 98 -1.06 30.87 -3.35
N LYS A 99 -0.67 31.77 -4.25
CA LYS A 99 0.63 32.46 -4.14
C LYS A 99 0.53 33.44 -2.98
N SER A 100 1.53 33.45 -2.10
CA SER A 100 1.49 34.21 -0.83
C SER A 100 2.94 34.54 -0.42
N ASP A 101 3.12 35.35 0.58
CA ASP A 101 4.43 35.67 1.16
C ASP A 101 4.93 34.61 2.15
N ILE A 102 4.11 33.59 2.43
CA ILE A 102 4.43 32.52 3.37
C ILE A 102 4.22 31.13 2.74
N ASP A 103 4.98 30.15 3.22
CA ASP A 103 4.80 28.72 2.91
C ASP A 103 3.94 28.07 3.97
N SER A 104 2.70 27.69 3.68
CA SER A 104 1.82 27.02 4.62
C SER A 104 0.94 25.94 3.96
N VAL A 105 0.55 24.93 4.75
CA VAL A 105 -0.45 23.92 4.34
C VAL A 105 -1.42 23.69 5.48
N LYS A 106 -2.71 23.89 5.22
CA LYS A 106 -3.77 23.74 6.22
C LYS A 106 -5.03 23.11 5.64
N LEU A 107 -5.76 22.37 6.49
CA LEU A 107 -7.10 21.86 6.14
C LEU A 107 -8.15 22.82 6.69
N LYS A 108 -9.04 23.32 5.83
CA LYS A 108 -10.14 24.19 6.24
C LYS A 108 -11.33 23.98 5.30
N ASN A 109 -12.51 23.78 5.85
CA ASN A 109 -13.80 23.72 5.13
C ASN A 109 -13.78 22.77 3.91
N GLY A 110 -13.22 21.57 4.04
CA GLY A 110 -13.15 20.58 2.95
C GLY A 110 -12.02 20.81 1.93
N TYR A 111 -11.20 21.84 2.14
CA TYR A 111 -10.06 22.16 1.29
C TYR A 111 -8.73 21.84 1.96
N LEU A 112 -7.77 21.38 1.14
CA LEU A 112 -6.35 21.41 1.44
C LEU A 112 -5.81 22.71 0.86
N ILE A 113 -5.59 23.71 1.69
CA ILE A 113 -5.12 25.04 1.28
C ILE A 113 -3.60 25.05 1.37
N VAL A 114 -2.96 25.42 0.27
CA VAL A 114 -1.49 25.56 0.17
C VAL A 114 -1.19 26.98 -0.21
N GLU A 115 -0.62 27.71 0.74
CA GLU A 115 -0.02 29.01 0.50
C GLU A 115 1.46 28.78 0.22
N TYR A 116 1.98 29.34 -0.87
CA TYR A 116 3.37 29.10 -1.27
C TYR A 116 4.08 30.39 -1.67
N ASN A 117 5.36 30.47 -1.30
CA ASN A 117 6.28 31.55 -1.64
C ASN A 117 7.52 30.96 -2.34
N LEU A 118 8.42 30.39 -1.54
CA LEU A 118 9.72 29.88 -2.00
C LEU A 118 9.68 28.43 -2.44
N LYS A 119 8.74 27.64 -1.88
CA LYS A 119 8.63 26.20 -2.16
C LYS A 119 7.47 25.91 -3.08
N THR A 120 7.64 24.92 -3.95
CA THR A 120 6.55 24.46 -4.82
C THR A 120 5.43 23.81 -4.00
N PRO A 121 4.17 23.92 -4.43
CA PRO A 121 3.02 23.26 -3.76
C PRO A 121 3.26 21.77 -3.53
N ALA A 122 3.88 21.07 -4.47
CA ALA A 122 4.26 19.66 -4.33
C ALA A 122 5.18 19.40 -3.13
N LYS A 123 6.24 20.19 -2.96
CA LYS A 123 7.17 20.05 -1.82
C LYS A 123 6.47 20.31 -0.49
N LEU A 124 5.60 21.31 -0.44
CA LEU A 124 4.83 21.66 0.76
C LEU A 124 3.85 20.56 1.15
N ILE A 125 3.07 20.03 0.20
CA ILE A 125 2.11 18.94 0.44
C ILE A 125 2.85 17.68 0.89
N ASN A 126 3.95 17.30 0.24
CA ASN A 126 4.73 16.12 0.61
C ASN A 126 5.32 16.25 2.02
N LYS A 127 5.84 17.43 2.39
CA LYS A 127 6.29 17.69 3.76
C LYS A 127 5.15 17.58 4.75
N TRP A 128 4.01 18.21 4.46
CA TRP A 128 2.82 18.16 5.31
C TRP A 128 2.35 16.72 5.55
N TYR A 129 2.28 15.88 4.50
CA TYR A 129 1.96 14.46 4.65
C TYR A 129 2.97 13.72 5.54
N LYS A 130 4.26 13.99 5.37
CA LYS A 130 5.31 13.39 6.19
C LYS A 130 5.14 13.75 7.67
N ASP A 131 4.94 15.03 7.96
CA ASP A 131 4.78 15.54 9.33
C ASP A 131 3.50 14.99 9.97
N LYS A 132 2.38 14.97 9.22
CA LYS A 132 1.11 14.39 9.69
C LYS A 132 1.20 12.88 9.89
N SER A 133 1.89 12.16 9.02
CA SER A 133 2.11 10.72 9.17
C SER A 133 2.90 10.43 10.44
N LEU A 134 3.98 11.15 10.69
CA LEU A 134 4.81 10.96 11.88
C LEU A 134 3.98 11.15 13.16
N TYR A 135 3.21 12.22 13.24
CA TYR A 135 2.36 12.53 14.41
C TYR A 135 1.25 11.48 14.60
N ILE A 136 0.48 11.21 13.54
CA ILE A 136 -0.69 10.32 13.63
C ILE A 136 -0.27 8.88 13.89
N PHE A 137 0.73 8.37 13.19
CA PHE A 137 1.12 6.96 13.32
C PHE A 137 1.74 6.65 14.67
N ASN A 138 2.56 7.55 15.24
CA ASN A 138 3.06 7.36 16.59
C ASN A 138 1.92 7.34 17.62
N ARG A 139 1.00 8.31 17.53
CA ARG A 139 -0.16 8.36 18.42
C ARG A 139 -1.06 7.12 18.31
N GLN A 140 -1.25 6.59 17.09
CA GLN A 140 -2.05 5.38 16.90
C GLN A 140 -1.27 4.14 17.36
N LEU A 141 0.05 4.09 17.16
CA LEU A 141 0.89 3.01 17.68
C LEU A 141 0.80 2.94 19.21
N ASP A 142 0.88 4.08 19.91
CA ASP A 142 0.73 4.12 21.37
C ASP A 142 -0.61 3.52 21.82
N LYS A 143 -1.70 3.93 21.19
CA LYS A 143 -3.04 3.43 21.49
C LYS A 143 -3.20 1.93 21.20
N CYS A 144 -2.65 1.48 20.07
CA CYS A 144 -2.72 0.05 19.71
C CYS A 144 -1.86 -0.77 20.67
N TYR A 145 -0.66 -0.32 21.01
CA TYR A 145 0.25 -1.00 21.92
C TYR A 145 -0.33 -1.18 23.33
N GLN A 146 -1.05 -0.20 23.85
CA GLN A 146 -1.74 -0.31 25.14
C GLN A 146 -2.69 -1.51 25.23
N LYS A 147 -3.29 -1.93 24.12
CA LYS A 147 -4.17 -3.11 24.08
C LYS A 147 -3.41 -4.43 24.28
N PHE A 148 -2.10 -4.40 24.13
CA PHE A 148 -1.20 -5.55 24.31
C PHE A 148 -0.54 -5.58 25.70
N ALA A 149 -0.99 -4.78 26.67
CA ALA A 149 -0.36 -4.66 27.99
C ALA A 149 -0.13 -5.99 28.74
N ARG A 150 -0.96 -7.02 28.47
CA ARG A 150 -0.82 -8.37 29.04
C ARG A 150 0.22 -9.24 28.32
N TYR A 151 0.71 -8.80 27.15
CA TYR A 151 1.74 -9.52 26.39
C TYR A 151 3.08 -8.84 26.64
N ASN A 152 4.00 -9.56 27.25
CA ASN A 152 5.27 -9.00 27.71
C ASN A 152 6.27 -8.87 26.55
N PHE A 153 6.16 -7.79 25.75
CA PHE A 153 7.14 -7.41 24.74
C PHE A 153 7.40 -5.90 24.73
N GLU A 154 8.60 -5.53 24.33
CA GLU A 154 8.99 -4.12 24.23
C GLU A 154 8.28 -3.45 23.03
N LYS A 155 7.83 -2.21 23.23
CA LYS A 155 7.16 -1.43 22.17
C LYS A 155 8.10 -1.24 20.98
N PRO A 156 7.69 -1.69 19.78
CA PRO A 156 8.50 -1.51 18.58
C PRO A 156 8.69 -0.04 18.21
N ALA A 157 9.88 0.28 17.69
CA ALA A 157 10.12 1.57 17.07
C ALA A 157 9.32 1.69 15.75
N LEU A 158 8.89 2.90 15.40
CA LEU A 158 8.13 3.15 14.16
C LEU A 158 9.04 3.75 13.09
N LYS A 159 9.01 3.15 11.90
CA LYS A 159 9.64 3.67 10.68
C LYS A 159 8.58 3.92 9.62
N ILE A 160 8.65 5.07 8.95
CA ILE A 160 7.71 5.42 7.88
C ILE A 160 8.46 5.43 6.55
N ARG A 161 7.99 4.65 5.59
CA ARG A 161 8.58 4.56 4.25
C ARG A 161 7.49 4.38 3.19
N LYS A 162 7.74 4.78 1.95
CA LYS A 162 6.90 4.37 0.82
C LYS A 162 7.19 2.90 0.50
N LEU A 163 6.17 2.05 0.60
CA LEU A 163 6.24 0.63 0.29
C LEU A 163 5.39 0.34 -0.96
N LYS A 164 5.88 -0.48 -1.87
CA LYS A 164 5.20 -0.76 -3.14
C LYS A 164 4.13 -1.87 -3.06
N LYS A 165 4.28 -2.82 -2.12
CA LYS A 165 3.51 -4.07 -2.12
C LYS A 165 2.81 -4.39 -0.79
N ARG A 166 2.97 -3.56 0.23
CA ARG A 166 2.42 -3.81 1.57
C ARG A 166 2.12 -2.50 2.31
N TRP A 167 1.24 -2.57 3.29
CA TRP A 167 0.87 -1.44 4.12
C TRP A 167 1.75 -1.31 5.37
N GLY A 168 2.26 -2.44 5.88
CA GLY A 168 3.16 -2.49 7.01
C GLY A 168 4.10 -3.69 6.94
N SER A 169 5.04 -3.77 7.85
CA SER A 169 5.86 -4.94 8.16
C SER A 169 6.53 -4.79 9.51
N TYR A 170 6.58 -5.87 10.29
CA TYR A 170 7.37 -5.96 11.50
C TYR A 170 8.72 -6.63 11.23
N GLY A 171 9.79 -6.05 11.74
CA GLY A 171 11.15 -6.60 11.70
C GLY A 171 11.60 -7.00 13.10
N GLN A 172 11.61 -8.30 13.37
CA GLN A 172 11.88 -8.86 14.69
C GLN A 172 13.29 -8.51 15.21
N GLU A 173 14.33 -8.68 14.39
CA GLU A 173 15.72 -8.44 14.80
C GLU A 173 15.98 -7.02 15.34
N LYS A 174 15.29 -6.03 14.77
CA LYS A 174 15.47 -4.62 15.14
C LYS A 174 14.31 -4.06 15.96
N ASN A 175 13.32 -4.87 16.26
CA ASN A 175 12.07 -4.47 16.92
C ASN A 175 11.46 -3.20 16.29
N ILE A 176 11.26 -3.23 14.96
CA ILE A 176 10.78 -2.07 14.19
C ILE A 176 9.53 -2.43 13.39
N ILE A 177 8.47 -1.64 13.54
CA ILE A 177 7.34 -1.62 12.62
C ILE A 177 7.63 -0.59 11.53
N THR A 178 7.64 -1.04 10.27
CA THR A 178 7.70 -0.13 9.11
C THR A 178 6.30 0.05 8.56
N LEU A 179 5.81 1.29 8.52
CA LEU A 179 4.49 1.64 8.00
C LEU A 179 4.60 2.35 6.65
N ASN A 180 3.69 2.02 5.72
CA ASN A 180 3.62 2.71 4.44
C ASN A 180 3.16 4.15 4.63
N SER A 181 3.92 5.11 4.09
CA SER A 181 3.56 6.54 4.15
C SER A 181 2.18 6.82 3.55
N ASP A 182 1.73 6.04 2.56
CA ASP A 182 0.41 6.20 1.96
C ASP A 182 -0.75 5.76 2.87
N ALA A 183 -0.47 5.05 3.98
CA ALA A 183 -1.49 4.69 4.97
C ALA A 183 -2.16 5.92 5.60
N ILE A 184 -1.51 7.09 5.59
CA ILE A 184 -2.12 8.35 6.08
C ILE A 184 -3.34 8.79 5.25
N LYS A 185 -3.45 8.31 4.02
CA LYS A 185 -4.59 8.58 3.13
C LYS A 185 -5.80 7.71 3.47
N SER A 186 -5.60 6.61 4.19
CA SER A 186 -6.64 5.69 4.65
C SER A 186 -7.37 6.23 5.90
N CYS A 187 -8.50 5.62 6.25
CA CYS A 187 -9.20 5.98 7.49
C CYS A 187 -8.42 5.49 8.73
N LYS A 188 -8.65 6.15 9.87
CA LYS A 188 -7.95 5.81 11.13
C LYS A 188 -8.07 4.34 11.51
N ILE A 189 -9.25 3.74 11.32
CA ILE A 189 -9.47 2.33 11.60
C ILE A 189 -8.61 1.41 10.74
N CYS A 190 -8.29 1.82 9.51
CA CYS A 190 -7.35 1.09 8.66
C CYS A 190 -5.91 1.17 9.18
N ILE A 191 -5.51 2.35 9.66
CA ILE A 191 -4.19 2.56 10.29
C ILE A 191 -4.08 1.71 11.56
N ASP A 192 -5.11 1.73 12.40
CA ASP A 192 -5.18 0.93 13.63
C ASP A 192 -5.11 -0.58 13.32
N TYR A 193 -5.78 -1.02 12.25
CA TYR A 193 -5.69 -2.41 11.79
C TYR A 193 -4.27 -2.79 11.37
N ILE A 194 -3.59 -1.97 10.55
CA ILE A 194 -2.22 -2.25 10.12
C ILE A 194 -1.31 -2.35 11.35
N LEU A 195 -1.37 -1.36 12.25
CA LEU A 195 -0.53 -1.33 13.45
C LEU A 195 -0.81 -2.52 14.37
N THR A 196 -2.09 -2.87 14.59
CA THR A 196 -2.46 -4.03 15.39
C THR A 196 -1.97 -5.33 14.76
N HIS A 197 -2.06 -5.46 13.43
CA HIS A 197 -1.55 -6.61 12.69
C HIS A 197 -0.03 -6.77 12.88
N GLU A 198 0.73 -5.68 12.76
CA GLU A 198 2.18 -5.71 12.95
C GLU A 198 2.56 -5.94 14.43
N LEU A 199 1.77 -5.46 15.39
CA LEU A 199 1.95 -5.75 16.81
C LEU A 199 1.63 -7.22 17.14
N CYS A 200 0.67 -7.86 16.46
CA CYS A 200 0.44 -9.31 16.62
C CYS A 200 1.67 -10.13 16.23
N HIS A 201 2.51 -9.63 15.31
CA HIS A 201 3.77 -10.28 14.95
C HIS A 201 4.83 -10.24 16.05
N CYS A 202 4.71 -9.34 17.04
CA CYS A 202 5.57 -9.37 18.22
C CYS A 202 5.27 -10.60 19.12
N VAL A 203 4.06 -11.17 19.01
CA VAL A 203 3.62 -12.35 19.79
C VAL A 203 3.67 -13.62 18.92
N HIS A 204 3.13 -13.56 17.72
CA HIS A 204 3.04 -14.67 16.77
C HIS A 204 3.65 -14.29 15.42
N PHE A 205 4.84 -14.81 15.15
CA PHE A 205 5.57 -14.43 13.93
C PHE A 205 4.90 -14.89 12.63
N LYS A 206 4.20 -16.02 12.65
CA LYS A 206 3.52 -16.61 11.47
C LYS A 206 2.03 -16.29 11.50
N HIS A 207 1.41 -16.16 10.32
CA HIS A 207 -0.05 -16.02 10.17
C HIS A 207 -0.74 -17.38 10.32
N ASN A 208 -0.63 -17.98 11.50
CA ASN A 208 -1.28 -19.21 11.88
C ASN A 208 -2.62 -18.93 12.62
N LYS A 209 -3.26 -19.98 13.14
CA LYS A 209 -4.54 -19.87 13.84
C LYS A 209 -4.44 -18.93 15.05
N GLU A 210 -3.41 -19.10 15.86
CA GLU A 210 -3.15 -18.32 17.08
C GLU A 210 -2.96 -16.83 16.77
N PHE A 211 -2.30 -16.51 15.65
CA PHE A 211 -2.18 -15.13 15.18
C PHE A 211 -3.53 -14.48 14.90
N TYR A 212 -4.41 -15.17 14.18
CA TYR A 212 -5.73 -14.63 13.85
C TYR A 212 -6.68 -14.59 15.05
N GLU A 213 -6.57 -15.52 15.99
CA GLU A 213 -7.30 -15.50 17.25
C GLU A 213 -6.88 -14.28 18.09
N LEU A 214 -5.58 -14.03 18.21
CA LEU A 214 -5.04 -12.83 18.85
C LEU A 214 -5.54 -11.56 18.17
N LEU A 215 -5.44 -11.49 16.83
CA LEU A 215 -5.88 -10.32 16.08
C LEU A 215 -7.38 -10.05 16.29
N GLU A 216 -8.25 -11.09 16.27
CA GLU A 216 -9.68 -10.95 16.52
C GLU A 216 -9.98 -10.51 17.96
N GLN A 217 -9.20 -10.98 18.92
CA GLN A 217 -9.35 -10.61 20.33
C GLN A 217 -9.02 -9.13 20.57
N ILE A 218 -7.93 -8.63 19.95
CA ILE A 218 -7.45 -7.24 20.13
C ILE A 218 -8.22 -6.26 19.26
N PHE A 219 -8.63 -6.69 18.08
CA PHE A 219 -9.28 -5.85 17.08
C PHE A 219 -10.46 -6.59 16.43
N LYS A 220 -11.61 -6.56 17.11
CA LYS A 220 -12.84 -7.20 16.61
C LYS A 220 -13.24 -6.68 15.23
N ASN A 221 -13.73 -7.59 14.36
CA ASN A 221 -14.15 -7.25 13.00
C ASN A 221 -13.02 -6.63 12.12
N TRP A 222 -11.78 -7.04 12.36
CA TRP A 222 -10.61 -6.57 11.59
C TRP A 222 -10.76 -6.79 10.07
N GLN A 223 -11.54 -7.79 9.65
CA GLN A 223 -11.81 -8.10 8.24
C GLN A 223 -12.42 -6.91 7.50
N ASN A 224 -13.30 -6.13 8.17
CA ASN A 224 -13.90 -4.93 7.59
C ASN A 224 -12.86 -3.82 7.37
N ALA A 225 -11.93 -3.64 8.31
CA ALA A 225 -10.84 -2.69 8.17
C ALA A 225 -9.87 -3.11 7.05
N LYS A 226 -9.55 -4.41 6.98
CA LYS A 226 -8.75 -5.00 5.89
C LYS A 226 -9.40 -4.77 4.53
N LYS A 227 -10.69 -5.08 4.37
CA LYS A 227 -11.43 -4.88 3.12
C LYS A 227 -11.43 -3.42 2.67
N LYS A 228 -11.64 -2.47 3.62
CA LYS A 228 -11.52 -1.02 3.33
C LYS A 228 -10.11 -0.61 2.90
N LEU A 229 -9.09 -1.19 3.51
CA LEU A 229 -7.70 -0.90 3.18
C LEU A 229 -7.34 -1.45 1.79
N GLU A 230 -7.79 -2.66 1.47
CA GLU A 230 -7.58 -3.30 0.18
C GLU A 230 -8.29 -2.58 -0.98
N SER A 231 -9.38 -1.86 -0.71
CA SER A 231 -10.03 -0.98 -1.71
C SER A 231 -9.24 0.30 -2.01
N LEU A 232 -8.20 0.58 -1.23
CA LEU A 232 -7.23 1.63 -1.51
C LEU A 232 -6.04 0.96 -2.20
N SER A 233 -5.94 1.04 -3.52
CA SER A 233 -4.76 0.52 -4.25
C SER A 233 -3.47 1.18 -3.72
N LEU A 234 -2.45 0.35 -3.53
CA LEU A 234 -1.07 0.78 -3.20
C LEU A 234 -0.35 1.35 -4.43
#